data_3ee5029421f013f5dd0ee0f5c1de0c50
#
_entry.id   3ee5029421f013f5dd0ee0f5c1de0c50
#
_cell.length_a   1.000
_cell.length_b   1.000
_cell.length_c   1.000
_cell.angle_alpha   90.00
_cell.angle_beta   90.00
_cell.angle_gamma   90.00
#
_symmetry.space_group_name_H-M   'P 1'
#
loop_
_entity.id
_entity.type
_entity.pdbx_description
1 polymer ?
#
loop_
_entity_poly.entity_id
_entity_poly.type
_entity_poly.pdbx_seq_one_letter_code
_entity_poly.pdbx_strand_id
1 'polypeptide(L)'
;PAENAAIENDQHPAKWTHENIDAMRAQLKTMGLSIDWSREFATCDPEYYRHEQKMFLDFLSKGIAYRKESVVNWDPVDNTVLANEQVIDGKGWRSGAEVEQRELVQWFFRITDYAEDLLNEVQKLDRWPEKVRTMQANWIGRSEGLQMRFEWAGIAPESHSDGIEIFTTRPDTLYGASFIALSPDHPLTIEMAADNADLETFRAECAKVGTSEADIEKAPKMGYDTGLQVKHPFVEGQTLPVYVANFVLMGYGTGAIFACPAHDQRDFDFARKYDLPILPVVKPSDKETASAAWVATGQGADMDAAYTGPGSIMNSSFLDGKDIAEAKSLAISQIEDMELGQGTVNYRLRDWGVSRQRYWGCPIPIIHCDDCGIVPVPVSDLPVKLPDDVSFDKPGNPLAHHPTWKDVDCPKCGKAAQRETDTLDTFNDSSWYFARFASVDDPAERAYWLPVDQYVGGVEHAVLHLLYARFFMRAMRDVGEVDLPSGEPFAGLFTQGMVTHETYKTDDERWITPAEVEDREGGLFEIGTPHAVKVGAIEKMSKSKKNVVDPDSIISTFGADTARWFVLSDSPPERDVEWTQSGAEGAGRFVQRAWSVFNAL
;
A
#
# COMPACT_ATOMS: atom_id res chain seq x y z
N PRO A 1 3.17 8.37 -14.41
CA PRO A 1 2.70 9.68 -14.90
C PRO A 1 3.43 10.14 -16.15
N ALA A 2 4.79 10.06 -16.15
CA ALA A 2 5.59 10.59 -17.27
C ALA A 2 5.30 9.88 -18.58
N GLU A 3 5.21 8.55 -18.58
CA GLU A 3 4.88 7.77 -19.78
C GLU A 3 3.49 8.10 -20.32
N ASN A 4 2.46 8.10 -19.46
CA ASN A 4 1.10 8.43 -19.90
C ASN A 4 1.02 9.86 -20.45
N ALA A 5 1.60 10.84 -19.75
CA ALA A 5 1.61 12.22 -20.20
C ALA A 5 2.39 12.40 -21.52
N ALA A 6 3.48 11.67 -21.71
CA ALA A 6 4.22 11.69 -22.97
C ALA A 6 3.40 11.10 -24.12
N ILE A 7 2.72 9.98 -23.90
CA ILE A 7 1.82 9.35 -24.89
C ILE A 7 0.67 10.31 -25.25
N GLU A 8 0.02 10.91 -24.26
CA GLU A 8 -1.06 11.89 -24.47
C GLU A 8 -0.62 13.11 -25.30
N ASN A 9 0.67 13.49 -25.20
CA ASN A 9 1.25 14.62 -25.93
C ASN A 9 2.04 14.22 -27.18
N ASP A 10 1.94 12.97 -27.61
CA ASP A 10 2.66 12.41 -28.77
C ASP A 10 4.18 12.68 -28.71
N GLN A 11 4.77 12.44 -27.54
CA GLN A 11 6.18 12.65 -27.28
C GLN A 11 6.84 11.40 -26.71
N HIS A 12 8.16 11.31 -26.86
CA HIS A 12 8.95 10.26 -26.19
C HIS A 12 9.07 10.56 -24.70
N PRO A 13 8.87 9.56 -23.78
CA PRO A 13 8.91 9.78 -22.34
C PRO A 13 10.20 10.43 -21.80
N ALA A 14 11.36 10.09 -22.36
CA ALA A 14 12.62 10.71 -21.96
C ALA A 14 12.62 12.22 -22.26
N LYS A 15 12.23 12.61 -23.49
CA LYS A 15 12.14 14.02 -23.88
C LYS A 15 11.19 14.78 -22.98
N TRP A 16 9.96 14.26 -22.80
CA TRP A 16 8.95 14.84 -21.92
C TRP A 16 9.46 15.05 -20.50
N THR A 17 10.12 14.03 -19.94
CA THR A 17 10.66 14.07 -18.57
C THR A 17 11.73 15.13 -18.43
N HIS A 18 12.72 15.15 -19.32
CA HIS A 18 13.83 16.11 -19.23
C HIS A 18 13.37 17.56 -19.49
N GLU A 19 12.45 17.81 -20.40
CA GLU A 19 11.87 19.15 -20.60
C GLU A 19 11.14 19.64 -19.34
N ASN A 20 10.41 18.76 -18.63
CA ASN A 20 9.78 19.11 -17.36
C ASN A 20 10.81 19.36 -16.25
N ILE A 21 11.89 18.57 -16.16
CA ILE A 21 12.99 18.79 -15.21
C ILE A 21 13.63 20.16 -15.44
N ASP A 22 13.90 20.52 -16.70
CA ASP A 22 14.48 21.81 -17.06
C ASP A 22 13.58 22.98 -16.67
N ALA A 23 12.28 22.86 -16.91
CA ALA A 23 11.29 23.87 -16.51
C ALA A 23 11.23 24.03 -14.99
N MET A 24 11.13 22.92 -14.25
CA MET A 24 11.13 22.94 -12.78
C MET A 24 12.43 23.50 -12.20
N ARG A 25 13.57 23.16 -12.77
CA ARG A 25 14.88 23.71 -12.37
C ARG A 25 14.91 25.23 -12.55
N ALA A 26 14.40 25.73 -13.68
CA ALA A 26 14.30 27.17 -13.93
C ALA A 26 13.42 27.85 -12.86
N GLN A 27 12.25 27.31 -12.56
CA GLN A 27 11.33 27.83 -11.55
C GLN A 27 11.98 27.83 -10.15
N LEU A 28 12.62 26.72 -9.73
CA LEU A 28 13.30 26.62 -8.42
C LEU A 28 14.44 27.65 -8.29
N LYS A 29 15.16 27.94 -9.37
CA LYS A 29 16.20 28.98 -9.37
C LYS A 29 15.62 30.37 -9.14
N THR A 30 14.44 30.69 -9.72
CA THR A 30 13.78 31.98 -9.48
C THR A 30 13.29 32.15 -8.04
N MET A 31 13.03 31.04 -7.32
CA MET A 31 12.68 31.06 -5.91
C MET A 31 13.86 31.45 -4.99
N GLY A 32 15.09 31.51 -5.49
CA GLY A 32 16.26 31.88 -4.72
C GLY A 32 16.63 30.90 -3.61
N LEU A 33 16.41 29.62 -3.81
CA LEU A 33 16.76 28.55 -2.88
C LEU A 33 18.26 28.24 -2.94
N SER A 34 18.88 27.96 -1.79
CA SER A 34 20.31 27.59 -1.69
C SER A 34 20.50 26.10 -2.00
N ILE A 35 20.30 25.72 -3.25
CA ILE A 35 20.46 24.35 -3.74
C ILE A 35 21.83 24.22 -4.42
N ASP A 36 22.57 23.17 -4.10
CA ASP A 36 23.79 22.79 -4.83
C ASP A 36 23.41 22.04 -6.11
N TRP A 37 23.29 22.78 -7.19
CA TRP A 37 22.91 22.26 -8.52
C TRP A 37 23.95 21.32 -9.13
N SER A 38 25.19 21.29 -8.61
CA SER A 38 26.21 20.35 -9.07
C SER A 38 25.91 18.89 -8.65
N ARG A 39 25.05 18.71 -7.66
CA ARG A 39 24.60 17.40 -7.18
C ARG A 39 23.24 16.97 -7.74
N GLU A 40 22.70 17.72 -8.69
CA GLU A 40 21.46 17.34 -9.37
C GLU A 40 21.65 16.05 -10.17
N PHE A 41 20.66 15.16 -10.11
CA PHE A 41 20.56 13.97 -10.95
C PHE A 41 19.10 13.68 -11.27
N ALA A 42 18.82 12.89 -12.30
CA ALA A 42 17.51 12.37 -12.60
C ALA A 42 17.48 10.86 -12.35
N THR A 43 16.45 10.38 -11.65
CA THR A 43 16.34 8.95 -11.32
C THR A 43 16.10 8.09 -12.56
N CYS A 44 15.58 8.69 -13.65
CA CYS A 44 15.39 8.02 -14.93
C CYS A 44 16.68 7.87 -15.76
N ASP A 45 17.79 8.48 -15.33
CA ASP A 45 19.04 8.39 -16.07
C ASP A 45 19.76 7.05 -15.83
N PRO A 46 20.38 6.46 -16.87
CA PRO A 46 21.13 5.23 -16.75
C PRO A 46 22.22 5.25 -15.65
N GLU A 47 22.83 6.42 -15.43
CA GLU A 47 23.84 6.62 -14.37
C GLU A 47 23.26 6.49 -12.96
N TYR A 48 21.99 6.81 -12.77
CA TYR A 48 21.30 6.57 -11.51
C TYR A 48 20.84 5.11 -11.39
N TYR A 49 20.05 4.62 -12.33
CA TYR A 49 19.42 3.32 -12.17
C TYR A 49 20.41 2.13 -12.35
N ARG A 50 21.63 2.35 -12.86
CA ARG A 50 22.66 1.28 -12.82
C ARG A 50 22.97 0.81 -11.39
N HIS A 51 22.94 1.72 -10.43
CA HIS A 51 23.14 1.38 -9.02
C HIS A 51 21.94 0.62 -8.48
N GLU A 52 20.74 1.00 -8.87
CA GLU A 52 19.52 0.33 -8.52
C GLU A 52 19.46 -1.09 -9.10
N GLN A 53 19.85 -1.27 -10.36
CA GLN A 53 20.01 -2.57 -10.98
C GLN A 53 21.02 -3.45 -10.22
N LYS A 54 22.17 -2.87 -9.82
CA LYS A 54 23.16 -3.59 -9.01
C LYS A 54 22.56 -4.03 -7.66
N MET A 55 21.90 -3.12 -6.95
CA MET A 55 21.23 -3.45 -5.69
C MET A 55 20.16 -4.53 -5.85
N PHE A 56 19.38 -4.50 -6.94
CA PHE A 56 18.44 -5.57 -7.25
C PHE A 56 19.14 -6.94 -7.37
N LEU A 57 20.29 -7.02 -8.05
CA LEU A 57 21.06 -8.25 -8.16
C LEU A 57 21.62 -8.72 -6.80
N ASP A 58 22.06 -7.78 -5.97
CA ASP A 58 22.51 -8.08 -4.61
C ASP A 58 21.37 -8.59 -3.73
N PHE A 59 20.20 -7.97 -3.81
CA PHE A 59 18.97 -8.42 -3.14
C PHE A 59 18.55 -9.82 -3.61
N LEU A 60 18.65 -10.07 -4.92
CA LEU A 60 18.39 -11.41 -5.48
C LEU A 60 19.36 -12.46 -4.92
N SER A 61 20.65 -12.13 -4.84
CA SER A 61 21.68 -13.03 -4.30
C SER A 61 21.46 -13.39 -2.83
N LYS A 62 20.84 -12.50 -2.06
CA LYS A 62 20.50 -12.65 -0.64
C LYS A 62 19.10 -13.22 -0.42
N GLY A 63 18.32 -13.44 -1.48
CA GLY A 63 16.94 -13.91 -1.38
C GLY A 63 15.94 -12.85 -0.93
N ILE A 64 16.36 -11.58 -0.82
CA ILE A 64 15.47 -10.44 -0.55
C ILE A 64 14.57 -10.19 -1.76
N ALA A 65 15.13 -10.25 -2.98
CA ALA A 65 14.35 -10.25 -4.22
C ALA A 65 14.05 -11.70 -4.65
N TYR A 66 12.83 -11.95 -5.11
CA TYR A 66 12.43 -13.25 -5.61
C TYR A 66 11.30 -13.13 -6.63
N ARG A 67 11.03 -14.20 -7.38
CA ARG A 67 10.02 -14.25 -8.42
C ARG A 67 9.02 -15.36 -8.12
N LYS A 68 7.73 -15.06 -8.19
CA LYS A 68 6.66 -16.06 -8.07
C LYS A 68 5.45 -15.68 -8.90
N GLU A 69 4.63 -16.66 -9.19
CA GLU A 69 3.25 -16.46 -9.65
C GLU A 69 2.38 -16.01 -8.48
N SER A 70 1.58 -14.99 -8.69
CA SER A 70 0.72 -14.44 -7.66
C SER A 70 -0.47 -13.73 -8.27
N VAL A 71 -1.59 -13.74 -7.59
CA VAL A 71 -2.70 -12.85 -7.88
C VAL A 71 -2.29 -11.43 -7.55
N VAL A 72 -2.38 -10.56 -8.53
CA VAL A 72 -1.95 -9.15 -8.44
C VAL A 72 -3.08 -8.20 -8.81
N ASN A 73 -3.00 -6.99 -8.29
CA ASN A 73 -3.91 -5.92 -8.65
C ASN A 73 -3.52 -5.36 -10.02
N TRP A 74 -4.39 -5.50 -11.00
CA TRP A 74 -4.19 -5.02 -12.36
C TRP A 74 -5.03 -3.79 -12.63
N ASP A 75 -4.41 -2.74 -13.12
CA ASP A 75 -5.10 -1.56 -13.62
C ASP A 75 -5.38 -1.72 -15.12
N PRO A 76 -6.65 -1.85 -15.54
CA PRO A 76 -6.97 -2.09 -16.96
C PRO A 76 -6.81 -0.85 -17.85
N VAL A 77 -6.76 0.35 -17.26
CA VAL A 77 -6.53 1.61 -17.98
C VAL A 77 -5.03 1.87 -18.15
N ASP A 78 -4.28 1.77 -17.05
CA ASP A 78 -2.83 1.93 -17.08
C ASP A 78 -2.10 0.69 -17.64
N ASN A 79 -2.81 -0.44 -17.81
CA ASN A 79 -2.26 -1.73 -18.27
C ASN A 79 -1.01 -2.17 -17.51
N THR A 80 -1.06 -2.11 -16.18
CA THR A 80 0.07 -2.47 -15.32
C THR A 80 -0.40 -3.00 -13.98
N VAL A 81 0.48 -3.71 -13.29
CA VAL A 81 0.29 -4.14 -11.90
C VAL A 81 0.42 -2.95 -10.97
N LEU A 82 -0.43 -2.92 -9.94
CA LEU A 82 -0.37 -1.98 -8.82
C LEU A 82 0.06 -2.70 -7.54
N ALA A 83 0.91 -2.07 -6.74
CA ALA A 83 1.14 -2.50 -5.37
C ALA A 83 -0.14 -2.31 -4.53
N ASN A 84 -0.28 -3.05 -3.43
CA ASN A 84 -1.48 -2.97 -2.59
C ASN A 84 -1.76 -1.54 -2.10
N GLU A 85 -0.71 -0.80 -1.80
CA GLU A 85 -0.74 0.59 -1.35
C GLU A 85 -1.19 1.58 -2.44
N GLN A 86 -1.20 1.14 -3.68
CA GLN A 86 -1.63 1.92 -4.85
C GLN A 86 -3.09 1.67 -5.22
N VAL A 87 -3.79 0.85 -4.45
CA VAL A 87 -5.23 0.59 -4.61
C VAL A 87 -5.98 1.30 -3.48
N ILE A 88 -6.89 2.20 -3.85
CA ILE A 88 -7.70 3.00 -2.91
C ILE A 88 -9.17 2.73 -3.22
N ASP A 89 -9.91 2.21 -2.23
CA ASP A 89 -11.32 1.86 -2.39
C ASP A 89 -11.60 0.99 -3.63
N GLY A 90 -10.75 -0.02 -3.88
CA GLY A 90 -10.87 -0.94 -5.03
C GLY A 90 -10.46 -0.32 -6.39
N LYS A 91 -9.92 0.90 -6.40
CA LYS A 91 -9.54 1.63 -7.61
C LYS A 91 -8.05 1.93 -7.66
N GLY A 92 -7.52 1.96 -8.86
CA GLY A 92 -6.17 2.44 -9.10
C GLY A 92 -6.02 3.91 -8.66
N TRP A 93 -5.05 4.18 -7.80
CA TRP A 93 -4.81 5.50 -7.19
C TRP A 93 -4.61 6.64 -8.19
N ARG A 94 -4.23 6.31 -9.41
CA ARG A 94 -3.94 7.24 -10.49
C ARG A 94 -5.03 7.29 -11.56
N SER A 95 -5.39 6.13 -12.10
CA SER A 95 -6.38 6.01 -13.17
C SER A 95 -7.82 6.22 -12.67
N GLY A 96 -8.09 5.88 -11.39
CA GLY A 96 -9.42 5.81 -10.82
C GLY A 96 -10.26 4.64 -11.37
N ALA A 97 -9.65 3.77 -12.20
CA ALA A 97 -10.31 2.58 -12.73
C ALA A 97 -10.47 1.51 -11.66
N GLU A 98 -11.52 0.73 -11.76
CA GLU A 98 -11.69 -0.46 -10.92
C GLU A 98 -10.57 -1.46 -11.23
N VAL A 99 -9.93 -1.95 -10.16
CA VAL A 99 -8.80 -2.87 -10.25
C VAL A 99 -9.31 -4.28 -10.50
N GLU A 100 -8.68 -4.96 -11.45
CA GLU A 100 -8.91 -6.38 -11.72
C GLU A 100 -7.89 -7.25 -10.99
N GLN A 101 -8.31 -8.46 -10.61
CA GLN A 101 -7.36 -9.47 -10.13
C GLN A 101 -6.86 -10.30 -11.31
N ARG A 102 -5.53 -10.41 -11.44
CA ARG A 102 -4.88 -11.24 -12.47
C ARG A 102 -3.79 -12.09 -11.86
N GLU A 103 -3.65 -13.28 -12.36
CA GLU A 103 -2.55 -14.17 -11.97
C GLU A 103 -1.38 -13.95 -12.92
N LEU A 104 -0.28 -13.43 -12.38
CA LEU A 104 0.93 -13.10 -13.15
C LEU A 104 2.18 -13.51 -12.37
N VAL A 105 3.21 -13.86 -13.11
CA VAL A 105 4.55 -14.11 -12.54
C VAL A 105 5.26 -12.76 -12.38
N GLN A 106 5.60 -12.40 -11.14
CA GLN A 106 6.09 -11.07 -10.77
C GLN A 106 7.34 -11.16 -9.88
N TRP A 107 8.12 -10.09 -9.85
CA TRP A 107 9.19 -9.89 -8.88
C TRP A 107 8.68 -9.22 -7.61
N PHE A 108 9.18 -9.69 -6.48
CA PHE A 108 8.84 -9.20 -5.14
C PHE A 108 10.08 -8.94 -4.33
N PHE A 109 9.97 -7.97 -3.38
CA PHE A 109 10.91 -7.82 -2.28
C PHE A 109 10.28 -8.31 -0.98
N ARG A 110 11.05 -9.08 -0.17
CA ARG A 110 10.64 -9.64 1.12
C ARG A 110 10.64 -8.59 2.23
N ILE A 111 9.81 -7.57 2.10
CA ILE A 111 9.63 -6.57 3.15
C ILE A 111 9.07 -7.21 4.43
N THR A 112 8.35 -8.33 4.33
CA THR A 112 7.78 -9.06 5.46
C THR A 112 8.85 -9.63 6.38
N ASP A 113 10.02 -10.01 5.87
CA ASP A 113 11.14 -10.47 6.69
C ASP A 113 11.67 -9.38 7.65
N TYR A 114 11.37 -8.12 7.35
CA TYR A 114 11.75 -6.95 8.13
C TYR A 114 10.60 -6.40 8.98
N ALA A 115 9.42 -7.01 8.98
CA ALA A 115 8.22 -6.47 9.61
C ALA A 115 8.41 -6.19 11.11
N GLU A 116 9.00 -7.13 11.85
CA GLU A 116 9.25 -6.97 13.29
C GLU A 116 10.25 -5.85 13.59
N ASP A 117 11.36 -5.79 12.82
CA ASP A 117 12.37 -4.73 12.97
C ASP A 117 11.79 -3.37 12.62
N LEU A 118 11.06 -3.25 11.49
CA LEU A 118 10.37 -2.03 11.09
C LEU A 118 9.39 -1.55 12.17
N LEU A 119 8.64 -2.47 12.78
CA LEU A 119 7.68 -2.14 13.82
C LEU A 119 8.35 -1.69 15.11
N ASN A 120 9.40 -2.41 15.55
CA ASN A 120 10.12 -2.09 16.79
C ASN A 120 10.87 -0.75 16.67
N GLU A 121 11.47 -0.49 15.53
CA GLU A 121 12.23 0.75 15.32
C GLU A 121 11.31 1.97 15.13
N VAL A 122 10.13 1.84 14.50
CA VAL A 122 9.20 2.99 14.36
C VAL A 122 8.76 3.54 15.71
N GLN A 123 8.69 2.72 16.74
CA GLN A 123 8.33 3.16 18.09
C GLN A 123 9.40 4.08 18.72
N LYS A 124 10.66 3.98 18.26
CA LYS A 124 11.80 4.75 18.77
C LYS A 124 12.02 6.06 18.01
N LEU A 125 11.27 6.31 16.93
CA LEU A 125 11.39 7.52 16.11
C LEU A 125 10.68 8.73 16.76
N ASP A 126 11.20 9.20 17.89
CA ASP A 126 10.57 10.27 18.69
C ASP A 126 10.43 11.60 17.95
N ARG A 127 11.27 11.86 16.94
CA ARG A 127 11.23 13.07 16.09
C ARG A 127 10.32 12.90 14.86
N TRP A 128 9.54 11.80 14.79
CA TRP A 128 8.52 11.59 13.78
C TRP A 128 7.14 11.91 14.35
N PRO A 129 6.21 12.49 13.53
CA PRO A 129 4.83 12.69 13.96
C PRO A 129 4.18 11.38 14.41
N GLU A 130 3.50 11.42 15.56
CA GLU A 130 2.80 10.25 16.12
C GLU A 130 1.82 9.62 15.11
N LYS A 131 1.12 10.48 14.35
CA LYS A 131 0.19 10.05 13.30
C LYS A 131 0.87 9.12 12.28
N VAL A 132 2.06 9.47 11.81
CA VAL A 132 2.81 8.65 10.82
C VAL A 132 3.27 7.34 11.45
N ARG A 133 3.80 7.37 12.68
CA ARG A 133 4.22 6.17 13.42
C ARG A 133 3.05 5.21 13.60
N THR A 134 1.90 5.73 14.00
CA THR A 134 0.66 4.94 14.16
C THR A 134 0.19 4.36 12.82
N MET A 135 0.22 5.14 11.73
CA MET A 135 -0.16 4.65 10.40
C MET A 135 0.74 3.50 9.96
N GLN A 136 2.06 3.61 10.15
CA GLN A 136 2.98 2.52 9.80
C GLN A 136 2.78 1.28 10.69
N ALA A 137 2.64 1.45 11.99
CA ALA A 137 2.39 0.34 12.91
C ALA A 137 1.10 -0.41 12.55
N ASN A 138 0.03 0.32 12.25
CA ASN A 138 -1.24 -0.27 11.83
C ASN A 138 -1.14 -0.96 10.46
N TRP A 139 -0.34 -0.42 9.53
CA TRP A 139 -0.13 -1.01 8.20
C TRP A 139 0.67 -2.31 8.29
N ILE A 140 1.74 -2.31 9.08
CA ILE A 140 2.51 -3.54 9.38
C ILE A 140 1.60 -4.56 10.05
N GLY A 141 0.72 -4.11 10.97
CA GLY A 141 -0.39 -4.88 11.49
C GLY A 141 0.03 -6.18 12.15
N ARG A 142 0.96 -6.10 13.11
CA ARG A 142 1.38 -7.25 13.93
C ARG A 142 0.18 -7.77 14.74
N SER A 143 -0.08 -9.05 14.63
CA SER A 143 -1.11 -9.74 15.40
C SER A 143 -0.54 -11.02 16.02
N GLU A 144 -0.79 -11.19 17.30
CA GLU A 144 -0.50 -12.42 18.03
C GLU A 144 -1.76 -13.29 18.05
N GLY A 145 -1.61 -14.56 17.76
CA GLY A 145 -2.73 -15.47 17.71
C GLY A 145 -2.29 -16.92 17.77
N LEU A 146 -3.20 -17.77 17.35
CA LEU A 146 -3.03 -19.21 17.28
C LEU A 146 -3.14 -19.66 15.83
N GLN A 147 -2.13 -20.35 15.33
CA GLN A 147 -2.23 -21.15 14.12
C GLN A 147 -2.53 -22.59 14.55
N MET A 148 -3.63 -23.14 14.08
CA MET A 148 -4.05 -24.46 14.49
C MET A 148 -4.74 -25.22 13.37
N ARG A 149 -4.83 -26.55 13.53
CA ARG A 149 -5.47 -27.45 12.60
C ARG A 149 -6.75 -28.01 13.21
N PHE A 150 -7.82 -27.95 12.43
CA PHE A 150 -9.06 -28.67 12.73
C PHE A 150 -9.03 -30.01 11.99
N GLU A 151 -9.16 -31.11 12.72
CA GLU A 151 -9.23 -32.46 12.16
C GLU A 151 -10.59 -32.72 11.46
N TRP A 152 -10.58 -33.51 10.42
CA TRP A 152 -11.81 -33.92 9.74
C TRP A 152 -12.71 -34.79 10.61
N ALA A 153 -14.04 -34.56 10.53
CA ALA A 153 -15.04 -35.36 11.20
C ALA A 153 -15.70 -36.43 10.28
N GLY A 154 -15.11 -36.69 9.13
CA GLY A 154 -15.60 -37.64 8.15
C GLY A 154 -14.52 -38.00 7.13
N ILE A 155 -14.91 -38.11 5.85
CA ILE A 155 -13.96 -38.38 4.76
C ILE A 155 -13.11 -37.14 4.52
N ALA A 156 -11.80 -37.28 4.69
CA ALA A 156 -10.85 -36.23 4.42
C ALA A 156 -10.63 -36.08 2.89
N PRO A 157 -10.51 -34.85 2.35
CA PRO A 157 -9.97 -34.63 1.01
C PRO A 157 -8.53 -35.14 0.91
N GLU A 158 -8.15 -35.75 -0.22
CA GLU A 158 -6.83 -36.38 -0.38
C GLU A 158 -5.70 -35.36 -0.22
N SER A 159 -5.84 -34.16 -0.77
CA SER A 159 -4.86 -33.08 -0.72
C SER A 159 -4.69 -32.45 0.65
N HIS A 160 -5.69 -32.61 1.54
CA HIS A 160 -5.74 -32.00 2.87
C HIS A 160 -6.08 -33.07 3.93
N SER A 161 -5.47 -34.25 3.81
CA SER A 161 -5.76 -35.40 4.69
C SER A 161 -5.63 -35.11 6.18
N ASP A 162 -4.75 -34.18 6.57
CA ASP A 162 -4.42 -33.86 7.96
C ASP A 162 -5.41 -32.90 8.64
N GLY A 163 -6.26 -32.20 7.86
CA GLY A 163 -7.24 -31.24 8.37
C GLY A 163 -7.16 -29.87 7.68
N ILE A 164 -7.89 -28.91 8.25
CA ILE A 164 -7.86 -27.50 7.81
C ILE A 164 -7.04 -26.68 8.79
N GLU A 165 -6.03 -26.01 8.29
CA GLU A 165 -5.19 -25.08 9.06
C GLU A 165 -5.81 -23.68 9.05
N ILE A 166 -5.98 -23.09 10.25
CA ILE A 166 -6.51 -21.73 10.43
C ILE A 166 -5.56 -20.86 11.23
N PHE A 167 -5.69 -19.56 11.09
CA PHE A 167 -5.12 -18.57 12.01
C PHE A 167 -6.22 -17.75 12.68
N THR A 168 -6.10 -17.55 13.99
CA THR A 168 -7.03 -16.72 14.76
C THR A 168 -6.32 -15.84 15.77
N THR A 169 -6.78 -14.60 15.92
CA THR A 169 -6.40 -13.70 17.02
C THR A 169 -7.27 -13.85 18.27
N ARG A 170 -8.33 -14.69 18.17
CA ARG A 170 -9.33 -14.90 19.23
C ARG A 170 -9.45 -16.37 19.66
N PRO A 171 -8.33 -17.04 20.06
CA PRO A 171 -8.40 -18.41 20.54
C PRO A 171 -9.24 -18.55 21.82
N ASP A 172 -9.43 -17.45 22.57
CA ASP A 172 -10.34 -17.36 23.72
C ASP A 172 -11.80 -17.66 23.38
N THR A 173 -12.20 -17.55 22.11
CA THR A 173 -13.58 -17.75 21.66
C THR A 173 -13.82 -19.10 20.97
N LEU A 174 -12.87 -20.02 21.02
CA LEU A 174 -12.97 -21.35 20.37
C LEU A 174 -14.22 -22.13 20.75
N TYR A 175 -14.67 -22.09 22.02
CA TYR A 175 -15.91 -22.73 22.43
C TYR A 175 -17.17 -22.19 21.76
N GLY A 176 -17.10 -20.96 21.24
CA GLY A 176 -18.16 -20.33 20.46
C GLY A 176 -18.07 -20.58 18.96
N ALA A 177 -17.15 -21.44 18.52
CA ALA A 177 -16.99 -21.79 17.12
C ALA A 177 -18.28 -22.42 16.55
N SER A 178 -18.76 -21.87 15.43
CA SER A 178 -20.01 -22.27 14.80
C SER A 178 -19.79 -22.95 13.44
N PHE A 179 -18.82 -22.50 12.69
CA PHE A 179 -18.44 -23.06 11.39
C PHE A 179 -16.99 -22.71 11.06
N ILE A 180 -16.44 -23.40 10.06
CA ILE A 180 -15.17 -23.03 9.41
C ILE A 180 -15.52 -22.33 8.10
N ALA A 181 -14.82 -21.24 7.77
CA ALA A 181 -14.97 -20.55 6.51
C ALA A 181 -13.65 -20.53 5.74
N LEU A 182 -13.70 -20.95 4.47
CA LEU A 182 -12.61 -20.92 3.52
C LEU A 182 -12.73 -19.74 2.58
N SER A 183 -11.62 -19.20 2.16
CA SER A 183 -11.57 -18.26 1.04
C SER A 183 -12.04 -18.91 -0.25
N PRO A 184 -12.71 -18.19 -1.16
CA PRO A 184 -12.98 -18.65 -2.52
C PRO A 184 -11.72 -19.10 -3.29
N ASP A 185 -10.55 -18.54 -2.90
CA ASP A 185 -9.25 -18.83 -3.51
C ASP A 185 -8.37 -19.79 -2.68
N HIS A 186 -8.94 -20.41 -1.65
CA HIS A 186 -8.23 -21.43 -0.88
C HIS A 186 -7.93 -22.66 -1.77
N PRO A 187 -6.73 -23.28 -1.70
CA PRO A 187 -6.38 -24.45 -2.53
C PRO A 187 -7.44 -25.55 -2.51
N LEU A 188 -7.96 -25.87 -1.34
CA LEU A 188 -9.05 -26.85 -1.21
C LEU A 188 -10.33 -26.42 -1.93
N THR A 189 -10.66 -25.12 -1.89
CA THR A 189 -11.85 -24.59 -2.62
C THR A 189 -11.66 -24.73 -4.12
N ILE A 190 -10.46 -24.40 -4.64
CA ILE A 190 -10.12 -24.53 -6.07
C ILE A 190 -10.22 -25.98 -6.51
N GLU A 191 -9.65 -26.91 -5.73
CA GLU A 191 -9.71 -28.35 -6.02
C GLU A 191 -11.16 -28.85 -6.07
N MET A 192 -11.98 -28.52 -5.07
CA MET A 192 -13.40 -28.91 -5.06
C MET A 192 -14.21 -28.30 -6.21
N ALA A 193 -13.88 -27.09 -6.62
CA ALA A 193 -14.56 -26.39 -7.71
C ALA A 193 -14.29 -27.03 -9.08
N ALA A 194 -13.16 -27.71 -9.27
CA ALA A 194 -12.80 -28.37 -10.53
C ALA A 194 -13.86 -29.38 -10.98
N ASP A 195 -14.52 -30.05 -10.03
CA ASP A 195 -15.56 -31.05 -10.28
C ASP A 195 -16.96 -30.59 -9.86
N ASN A 196 -17.13 -29.31 -9.48
CA ASN A 196 -18.37 -28.75 -8.95
C ASN A 196 -18.71 -27.41 -9.59
N ALA A 197 -19.58 -27.42 -10.61
CA ALA A 197 -19.98 -26.24 -11.37
C ALA A 197 -20.70 -25.17 -10.53
N ASP A 198 -21.43 -25.56 -9.48
CA ASP A 198 -22.13 -24.62 -8.60
C ASP A 198 -21.12 -23.86 -7.72
N LEU A 199 -20.11 -24.57 -7.22
CA LEU A 199 -19.03 -23.95 -6.45
C LEU A 199 -18.16 -23.02 -7.33
N GLU A 200 -17.87 -23.42 -8.58
CA GLU A 200 -17.16 -22.55 -9.52
C GLU A 200 -17.96 -21.29 -9.86
N THR A 201 -19.28 -21.42 -10.04
CA THR A 201 -20.15 -20.25 -10.22
C THR A 201 -20.11 -19.32 -9.02
N PHE A 202 -20.16 -19.88 -7.81
CA PHE A 202 -20.06 -19.11 -6.57
C PHE A 202 -18.70 -18.38 -6.46
N ARG A 203 -17.59 -19.04 -6.80
CA ARG A 203 -16.26 -18.41 -6.84
C ARG A 203 -16.22 -17.23 -7.81
N ALA A 204 -16.79 -17.42 -9.02
CA ALA A 204 -16.87 -16.35 -10.02
C ALA A 204 -17.74 -15.17 -9.57
N GLU A 205 -18.76 -15.40 -8.74
CA GLU A 205 -19.56 -14.32 -8.12
C GLU A 205 -18.73 -13.58 -7.05
N CYS A 206 -18.00 -14.31 -6.22
CA CYS A 206 -17.13 -13.72 -5.20
C CYS A 206 -16.04 -12.83 -5.81
N ALA A 207 -15.47 -13.22 -6.95
CA ALA A 207 -14.44 -12.46 -7.66
C ALA A 207 -14.94 -11.08 -8.17
N LYS A 208 -16.24 -10.86 -8.27
CA LYS A 208 -16.82 -9.56 -8.66
C LYS A 208 -16.94 -8.58 -7.49
N VAL A 209 -16.84 -9.08 -6.26
CA VAL A 209 -16.83 -8.23 -5.06
C VAL A 209 -15.44 -7.64 -4.92
N GLY A 210 -15.34 -6.33 -4.65
CA GLY A 210 -14.05 -5.68 -4.41
C GLY A 210 -13.24 -6.39 -3.31
N THR A 211 -11.94 -6.39 -3.45
CA THR A 211 -11.02 -7.08 -2.52
C THR A 211 -10.57 -6.22 -1.34
N SER A 212 -11.04 -4.97 -1.27
CA SER A 212 -10.75 -4.12 -0.10
C SER A 212 -11.54 -4.58 1.12
N GLU A 213 -10.95 -4.47 2.30
CA GLU A 213 -11.61 -4.82 3.57
C GLU A 213 -12.93 -4.04 3.73
N ALA A 214 -12.98 -2.78 3.26
CA ALA A 214 -14.17 -1.93 3.29
C ALA A 214 -15.29 -2.39 2.34
N ASP A 215 -14.94 -2.92 1.16
CA ASP A 215 -15.92 -3.46 0.21
C ASP A 215 -16.52 -4.77 0.73
N ILE A 216 -15.66 -5.63 1.29
CA ILE A 216 -16.05 -6.90 1.89
C ILE A 216 -16.94 -6.68 3.12
N GLU A 217 -16.67 -5.66 3.94
CA GLU A 217 -17.47 -5.32 5.10
C GLU A 217 -18.89 -4.89 4.71
N LYS A 218 -19.03 -4.12 3.64
CA LYS A 218 -20.32 -3.61 3.12
C LYS A 218 -21.10 -4.63 2.27
N ALA A 219 -20.40 -5.60 1.67
CA ALA A 219 -21.03 -6.58 0.80
C ALA A 219 -21.95 -7.54 1.57
N PRO A 220 -23.07 -7.97 0.98
CA PRO A 220 -23.89 -9.03 1.55
C PRO A 220 -23.05 -10.29 1.78
N LYS A 221 -23.12 -10.87 2.98
CA LYS A 221 -22.39 -12.10 3.29
C LYS A 221 -22.97 -13.27 2.50
N MET A 222 -22.13 -13.96 1.74
CA MET A 222 -22.49 -15.10 0.90
C MET A 222 -21.61 -16.30 1.24
N GLY A 223 -22.17 -17.49 1.18
CA GLY A 223 -21.46 -18.73 1.46
C GLY A 223 -21.99 -19.90 0.66
N TYR A 224 -21.12 -20.86 0.42
CA TYR A 224 -21.40 -22.16 -0.19
C TYR A 224 -21.08 -23.25 0.83
N ASP A 225 -22.06 -24.11 1.15
CA ASP A 225 -21.86 -25.26 2.03
C ASP A 225 -21.12 -26.36 1.25
N THR A 226 -19.94 -26.73 1.72
CA THR A 226 -19.12 -27.77 1.07
C THR A 226 -19.57 -29.19 1.38
N GLY A 227 -20.42 -29.36 2.38
CA GLY A 227 -20.79 -30.68 2.93
C GLY A 227 -19.70 -31.33 3.80
N LEU A 228 -18.52 -30.71 3.90
CA LEU A 228 -17.42 -31.17 4.76
C LEU A 228 -17.67 -30.75 6.21
N GLN A 229 -17.11 -31.52 7.15
CA GLN A 229 -17.17 -31.22 8.58
C GLN A 229 -15.84 -31.46 9.25
N VAL A 230 -15.53 -30.64 10.27
CA VAL A 230 -14.37 -30.82 11.14
C VAL A 230 -14.80 -31.06 12.58
N LYS A 231 -13.92 -31.65 13.38
CA LYS A 231 -14.13 -31.86 14.82
C LYS A 231 -13.87 -30.56 15.59
N HIS A 232 -14.71 -30.27 16.58
CA HIS A 232 -14.43 -29.20 17.52
C HIS A 232 -13.28 -29.64 18.47
N PRO A 233 -12.21 -28.82 18.65
CA PRO A 233 -11.02 -29.28 19.39
C PRO A 233 -11.28 -29.50 20.89
N PHE A 234 -12.19 -28.74 21.49
CA PHE A 234 -12.46 -28.77 22.94
C PHE A 234 -13.76 -29.46 23.34
N VAL A 235 -14.65 -29.79 22.39
CA VAL A 235 -15.95 -30.38 22.70
C VAL A 235 -16.07 -31.72 21.98
N GLU A 236 -15.96 -32.80 22.76
CA GLU A 236 -16.04 -34.16 22.24
C GLU A 236 -17.40 -34.42 21.54
N GLY A 237 -17.36 -34.99 20.35
CA GLY A 237 -18.52 -35.34 19.54
C GLY A 237 -19.19 -34.17 18.81
N GLN A 238 -18.74 -32.92 19.03
CA GLN A 238 -19.22 -31.77 18.26
C GLN A 238 -18.46 -31.64 16.96
N THR A 239 -19.21 -31.37 15.87
CA THR A 239 -18.64 -31.08 14.55
C THR A 239 -19.05 -29.69 14.07
N LEU A 240 -18.22 -29.10 13.24
CA LEU A 240 -18.44 -27.78 12.63
C LEU A 240 -18.52 -27.94 11.11
N PRO A 241 -19.52 -27.38 10.44
CA PRO A 241 -19.61 -27.38 8.98
C PRO A 241 -18.54 -26.47 8.36
N VAL A 242 -18.12 -26.82 7.15
CA VAL A 242 -17.12 -26.05 6.37
C VAL A 242 -17.83 -25.34 5.23
N TYR A 243 -17.75 -24.02 5.21
CA TYR A 243 -18.29 -23.15 4.15
C TYR A 243 -17.18 -22.53 3.35
N VAL A 244 -17.43 -22.23 2.07
CA VAL A 244 -16.67 -21.20 1.33
C VAL A 244 -17.41 -19.89 1.49
N ALA A 245 -16.74 -18.82 1.91
CA ALA A 245 -17.39 -17.55 2.24
C ALA A 245 -16.66 -16.35 1.59
N ASN A 246 -17.45 -15.41 1.03
CA ASN A 246 -16.93 -14.26 0.28
C ASN A 246 -16.19 -13.21 1.13
N PHE A 247 -16.20 -13.34 2.44
CA PHE A 247 -15.54 -12.41 3.35
C PHE A 247 -14.22 -12.95 3.94
N VAL A 248 -13.80 -14.15 3.53
CA VAL A 248 -12.50 -14.72 3.93
C VAL A 248 -11.47 -14.44 2.84
N LEU A 249 -10.40 -13.75 3.23
CA LEU A 249 -9.32 -13.37 2.30
C LEU A 249 -8.17 -14.38 2.37
N MET A 250 -7.69 -14.83 1.19
CA MET A 250 -6.52 -15.71 1.08
C MET A 250 -5.23 -15.03 1.58
N GLY A 251 -5.17 -13.72 1.52
CA GLY A 251 -3.96 -12.98 1.86
C GLY A 251 -3.75 -12.68 3.35
N TYR A 252 -4.62 -13.16 4.24
CA TYR A 252 -4.46 -13.02 5.68
C TYR A 252 -4.55 -14.39 6.37
N GLY A 253 -3.50 -14.77 7.10
CA GLY A 253 -3.39 -16.10 7.70
C GLY A 253 -3.26 -17.22 6.66
N THR A 254 -4.08 -18.25 6.81
CA THR A 254 -4.07 -19.46 5.96
C THR A 254 -5.13 -19.43 4.86
N GLY A 255 -5.94 -18.36 4.76
CA GLY A 255 -7.14 -18.35 3.90
C GLY A 255 -8.30 -19.15 4.46
N ALA A 256 -8.23 -19.56 5.71
CA ALA A 256 -9.27 -20.24 6.45
C ALA A 256 -9.42 -19.66 7.86
N ILE A 257 -10.63 -19.56 8.36
CA ILE A 257 -10.95 -19.08 9.70
C ILE A 257 -11.92 -20.04 10.39
N PHE A 258 -11.92 -20.10 11.73
CA PHE A 258 -13.11 -20.50 12.45
C PHE A 258 -13.95 -19.27 12.75
N ALA A 259 -15.24 -19.41 12.66
CA ALA A 259 -16.18 -18.33 12.87
C ALA A 259 -16.80 -18.40 14.27
N CYS A 260 -16.82 -17.26 14.96
CA CYS A 260 -17.48 -17.11 16.25
C CYS A 260 -18.56 -16.02 16.19
N PRO A 261 -19.79 -16.36 15.75
CA PRO A 261 -20.85 -15.38 15.47
C PRO A 261 -21.20 -14.45 16.63
N ALA A 262 -21.11 -14.92 17.86
CA ALA A 262 -21.41 -14.08 19.01
C ALA A 262 -20.41 -12.92 19.22
N HIS A 263 -19.20 -12.99 18.61
CA HIS A 263 -18.08 -12.07 18.87
C HIS A 263 -17.38 -11.52 17.62
N ASP A 264 -17.92 -11.78 16.43
CA ASP A 264 -17.55 -11.15 15.17
C ASP A 264 -18.82 -10.81 14.37
N GLN A 265 -18.97 -9.55 13.94
CA GLN A 265 -20.21 -9.12 13.27
C GLN A 265 -20.40 -9.76 11.90
N ARG A 266 -19.31 -10.04 11.16
CA ARG A 266 -19.36 -10.70 9.84
C ARG A 266 -19.86 -12.15 10.00
N ASP A 267 -19.33 -12.83 11.02
CA ASP A 267 -19.73 -14.18 11.37
C ASP A 267 -21.19 -14.23 11.88
N PHE A 268 -21.60 -13.20 12.64
CA PHE A 268 -22.96 -13.05 13.14
C PHE A 268 -23.97 -12.91 11.98
N ASP A 269 -23.72 -12.00 11.05
CA ASP A 269 -24.58 -11.77 9.88
C ASP A 269 -24.69 -13.03 9.01
N PHE A 270 -23.57 -13.73 8.86
CA PHE A 270 -23.51 -14.99 8.14
C PHE A 270 -24.32 -16.09 8.85
N ALA A 271 -24.09 -16.28 10.15
CA ALA A 271 -24.78 -17.30 10.93
C ALA A 271 -26.29 -17.07 10.96
N ARG A 272 -26.73 -15.81 11.06
CA ARG A 272 -28.16 -15.45 10.97
C ARG A 272 -28.76 -15.79 9.59
N LYS A 273 -28.00 -15.55 8.52
CA LYS A 273 -28.46 -15.84 7.16
C LYS A 273 -28.58 -17.34 6.87
N TYR A 274 -27.66 -18.14 7.41
CA TYR A 274 -27.59 -19.59 7.15
C TYR A 274 -28.13 -20.46 8.30
N ASP A 275 -28.81 -19.85 9.29
CA ASP A 275 -29.40 -20.51 10.46
C ASP A 275 -28.40 -21.38 11.25
N LEU A 276 -27.16 -20.83 11.42
CA LEU A 276 -26.09 -21.50 12.16
C LEU A 276 -26.11 -21.12 13.65
N PRO A 277 -25.58 -21.99 14.54
CA PRO A 277 -25.57 -21.73 15.98
C PRO A 277 -24.84 -20.47 16.35
N ILE A 278 -25.35 -19.70 17.31
CA ILE A 278 -24.68 -18.54 17.91
C ILE A 278 -24.53 -18.82 19.41
N LEU A 279 -23.29 -18.99 19.87
CA LEU A 279 -23.01 -19.24 21.28
C LEU A 279 -22.17 -18.10 21.87
N PRO A 280 -22.72 -17.26 22.78
CA PRO A 280 -21.95 -16.22 23.45
C PRO A 280 -20.97 -16.85 24.45
N VAL A 281 -19.69 -16.48 24.32
CA VAL A 281 -18.60 -16.98 25.16
C VAL A 281 -17.83 -15.86 25.88
N VAL A 282 -18.21 -14.60 25.68
CA VAL A 282 -17.69 -13.46 26.45
C VAL A 282 -18.83 -12.73 27.12
N LYS A 283 -18.76 -12.65 28.45
CA LYS A 283 -19.70 -11.88 29.28
C LYS A 283 -19.21 -10.44 29.37
N PRO A 284 -20.03 -9.46 28.96
CA PRO A 284 -19.65 -8.04 29.02
C PRO A 284 -19.26 -7.57 30.43
N SER A 285 -18.28 -6.66 30.49
CA SER A 285 -17.87 -6.02 31.74
C SER A 285 -18.66 -4.73 32.03
N ASP A 286 -19.26 -4.09 31.02
CA ASP A 286 -20.10 -2.91 31.19
C ASP A 286 -21.50 -3.29 31.71
N LYS A 287 -22.05 -2.44 32.59
CA LYS A 287 -23.30 -2.73 33.29
C LYS A 287 -24.53 -2.74 32.37
N GLU A 288 -24.51 -2.00 31.29
CA GLU A 288 -25.64 -1.88 30.37
C GLU A 288 -25.77 -3.18 29.56
N THR A 289 -24.71 -3.58 28.86
CA THR A 289 -24.70 -4.80 28.06
C THR A 289 -24.76 -6.07 28.94
N ALA A 290 -24.17 -6.04 30.14
CA ALA A 290 -24.25 -7.17 31.07
C ALA A 290 -25.67 -7.48 31.57
N SER A 291 -26.61 -6.56 31.41
CA SER A 291 -28.04 -6.78 31.72
C SER A 291 -28.86 -7.33 30.55
N ALA A 292 -28.24 -7.53 29.37
CA ALA A 292 -28.93 -8.07 28.21
C ALA A 292 -29.42 -9.51 28.43
N ALA A 293 -30.56 -9.87 27.83
CA ALA A 293 -31.20 -11.16 28.01
C ALA A 293 -30.25 -12.33 27.68
N TRP A 294 -29.49 -12.22 26.60
CA TRP A 294 -28.55 -13.25 26.16
C TRP A 294 -27.41 -13.54 27.16
N VAL A 295 -27.05 -12.56 28.00
CA VAL A 295 -26.05 -12.78 29.06
C VAL A 295 -26.62 -13.66 30.18
N ALA A 296 -27.91 -13.48 30.49
CA ALA A 296 -28.60 -14.26 31.53
C ALA A 296 -28.96 -15.67 31.04
N THR A 297 -29.35 -15.81 29.77
CA THR A 297 -29.75 -17.10 29.17
C THR A 297 -28.54 -17.89 28.65
N GLY A 298 -27.42 -17.23 28.33
CA GLY A 298 -26.27 -17.83 27.64
C GLY A 298 -26.59 -18.25 26.20
N GLN A 299 -27.67 -17.71 25.60
CA GLN A 299 -28.15 -18.10 24.27
C GLN A 299 -28.04 -16.96 23.26
N GLY A 300 -27.42 -17.22 22.13
CA GLY A 300 -27.24 -16.26 21.05
C GLY A 300 -28.51 -15.89 20.28
N ALA A 301 -29.61 -16.66 20.46
CA ALA A 301 -30.90 -16.34 19.86
C ALA A 301 -31.43 -14.96 20.28
N ASP A 302 -31.06 -14.52 21.48
CA ASP A 302 -31.47 -13.23 22.06
C ASP A 302 -30.52 -12.09 21.71
N MET A 303 -29.50 -12.30 20.84
CA MET A 303 -28.56 -11.28 20.39
C MET A 303 -29.06 -10.58 19.13
N ASP A 304 -28.99 -9.26 19.10
CA ASP A 304 -29.30 -8.46 17.90
C ASP A 304 -28.05 -8.15 17.08
N ALA A 305 -26.87 -8.21 17.69
CA ALA A 305 -25.56 -7.98 17.08
C ALA A 305 -24.46 -8.73 17.85
N ALA A 306 -23.31 -8.91 17.22
CA ALA A 306 -22.13 -9.48 17.88
C ALA A 306 -21.60 -8.56 18.99
N TYR A 307 -21.13 -9.18 20.09
CA TYR A 307 -20.47 -8.43 21.15
C TYR A 307 -18.94 -8.52 21.01
N THR A 308 -18.29 -7.41 20.69
CA THR A 308 -16.83 -7.32 20.48
C THR A 308 -16.07 -6.62 21.61
N GLY A 309 -16.79 -6.25 22.69
CA GLY A 309 -16.24 -5.49 23.82
C GLY A 309 -15.43 -6.33 24.81
N PRO A 310 -14.86 -5.69 25.85
CA PRO A 310 -14.14 -6.36 26.91
C PRO A 310 -15.05 -7.14 27.85
N GLY A 311 -14.51 -8.23 28.46
CA GLY A 311 -15.31 -9.03 29.36
C GLY A 311 -14.56 -10.18 30.00
N SER A 312 -15.31 -11.10 30.62
CA SER A 312 -14.82 -12.37 31.12
C SER A 312 -15.44 -13.53 30.33
N ILE A 313 -14.72 -14.61 30.22
CA ILE A 313 -15.16 -15.79 29.46
C ILE A 313 -16.31 -16.51 30.19
N MET A 314 -17.27 -17.02 29.42
CA MET A 314 -18.42 -17.83 29.85
C MET A 314 -18.68 -18.94 28.85
N ASN A 315 -19.45 -19.97 29.23
CA ASN A 315 -19.79 -21.12 28.35
C ASN A 315 -18.58 -21.83 27.72
N SER A 316 -17.43 -21.78 28.37
CA SER A 316 -16.13 -22.18 27.79
C SER A 316 -15.32 -23.10 28.72
N SER A 317 -15.97 -23.88 29.58
CA SER A 317 -15.37 -24.90 30.43
C SER A 317 -14.15 -24.36 31.23
N PHE A 318 -12.93 -24.83 30.95
CA PHE A 318 -11.73 -24.45 31.69
C PHE A 318 -11.33 -22.95 31.53
N LEU A 319 -11.92 -22.25 30.59
CA LEU A 319 -11.70 -20.81 30.37
C LEU A 319 -12.70 -19.94 31.14
N ASP A 320 -13.78 -20.53 31.71
CA ASP A 320 -14.85 -19.76 32.35
C ASP A 320 -14.32 -18.87 33.50
N GLY A 321 -14.81 -17.64 33.52
CA GLY A 321 -14.45 -16.63 34.53
C GLY A 321 -13.09 -15.94 34.31
N LYS A 322 -12.29 -16.38 33.34
CA LYS A 322 -11.00 -15.75 32.98
C LYS A 322 -11.24 -14.44 32.24
N ASP A 323 -10.30 -13.51 32.33
CA ASP A 323 -10.26 -12.39 31.38
C ASP A 323 -9.82 -12.85 29.98
N ILE A 324 -10.03 -12.02 28.98
CA ILE A 324 -9.73 -12.37 27.57
C ILE A 324 -8.23 -12.69 27.37
N ALA A 325 -7.33 -11.95 28.03
CA ALA A 325 -5.88 -12.14 27.85
C ALA A 325 -5.41 -13.48 28.46
N GLU A 326 -5.86 -13.77 29.68
CA GLU A 326 -5.58 -15.05 30.34
C GLU A 326 -6.18 -16.22 29.56
N ALA A 327 -7.41 -16.07 29.07
CA ALA A 327 -8.08 -17.10 28.28
C ALA A 327 -7.37 -17.40 26.96
N LYS A 328 -6.87 -16.36 26.26
CA LYS A 328 -6.06 -16.54 25.05
C LYS A 328 -4.82 -17.39 25.33
N SER A 329 -4.06 -17.04 26.35
CA SER A 329 -2.84 -17.77 26.72
C SER A 329 -3.14 -19.23 27.09
N LEU A 330 -4.21 -19.48 27.85
CA LEU A 330 -4.61 -20.83 28.23
C LEU A 330 -5.12 -21.66 27.03
N ALA A 331 -5.89 -21.05 26.12
CA ALA A 331 -6.38 -21.73 24.92
C ALA A 331 -5.21 -22.12 24.00
N ILE A 332 -4.22 -21.22 23.82
CA ILE A 332 -3.00 -21.50 23.05
C ILE A 332 -2.25 -22.68 23.68
N SER A 333 -1.96 -22.60 24.97
CA SER A 333 -1.23 -23.68 25.66
C SER A 333 -1.94 -25.03 25.57
N GLN A 334 -3.28 -25.05 25.70
CA GLN A 334 -4.05 -26.28 25.58
C GLN A 334 -4.01 -26.88 24.16
N ILE A 335 -4.02 -26.04 23.11
CA ILE A 335 -3.90 -26.49 21.71
C ILE A 335 -2.48 -26.99 21.42
N GLU A 336 -1.45 -26.36 22.00
CA GLU A 336 -0.06 -26.81 21.93
C GLU A 336 0.12 -28.18 22.62
N ASP A 337 -0.44 -28.37 23.82
CA ASP A 337 -0.43 -29.64 24.52
C ASP A 337 -1.14 -30.77 23.75
N MET A 338 -2.13 -30.44 22.96
CA MET A 338 -2.85 -31.38 22.07
C MET A 338 -2.14 -31.62 20.73
N GLU A 339 -1.01 -30.97 20.45
CA GLU A 339 -0.27 -31.02 19.19
C GLU A 339 -1.13 -30.61 17.96
N LEU A 340 -2.15 -29.76 18.17
CA LEU A 340 -3.06 -29.29 17.12
C LEU A 340 -2.66 -27.91 16.56
N GLY A 341 -1.70 -27.21 17.17
CA GLY A 341 -1.28 -25.88 16.72
C GLY A 341 -0.23 -25.25 17.61
N GLN A 342 0.05 -23.98 17.36
CA GLN A 342 1.04 -23.21 18.13
C GLN A 342 0.71 -21.72 18.15
N GLY A 343 1.13 -21.04 19.20
CA GLY A 343 1.12 -19.57 19.25
C GLY A 343 1.97 -18.98 18.13
N THR A 344 1.43 -18.04 17.38
CA THR A 344 2.08 -17.50 16.18
C THR A 344 1.86 -16.01 16.06
N VAL A 345 2.86 -15.32 15.52
CA VAL A 345 2.80 -13.90 15.17
C VAL A 345 2.62 -13.79 13.66
N ASN A 346 1.59 -13.09 13.25
CA ASN A 346 1.34 -12.78 11.85
C ASN A 346 1.36 -11.26 11.62
N TYR A 347 1.69 -10.86 10.38
CA TYR A 347 1.70 -9.49 9.93
C TYR A 347 0.69 -9.30 8.81
N ARG A 348 0.01 -8.14 8.79
CA ARG A 348 -0.84 -7.73 7.67
C ARG A 348 0.00 -7.29 6.47
N LEU A 349 1.20 -6.77 6.73
CA LEU A 349 2.17 -6.39 5.70
C LEU A 349 2.42 -7.57 4.76
N ARG A 350 2.46 -7.29 3.47
CA ARG A 350 2.75 -8.25 2.40
C ARG A 350 4.01 -7.85 1.66
N ASP A 351 4.65 -8.82 1.01
CA ASP A 351 5.82 -8.54 0.20
C ASP A 351 5.51 -7.53 -0.91
N TRP A 352 6.47 -6.67 -1.15
CA TRP A 352 6.34 -5.59 -2.12
C TRP A 352 6.55 -6.11 -3.54
N GLY A 353 5.47 -6.12 -4.37
CA GLY A 353 5.52 -6.44 -5.78
C GLY A 353 6.15 -5.29 -6.57
N VAL A 354 7.32 -5.53 -7.15
CA VAL A 354 8.14 -4.48 -7.78
C VAL A 354 8.11 -4.48 -9.31
N SER A 355 7.53 -5.47 -9.97
CA SER A 355 7.39 -5.53 -11.42
C SER A 355 6.34 -4.57 -11.96
N ARG A 356 6.65 -3.83 -13.03
CA ARG A 356 5.69 -3.00 -13.77
C ARG A 356 5.82 -3.26 -15.27
N GLN A 357 4.69 -3.45 -15.93
CA GLN A 357 4.58 -3.69 -17.37
C GLN A 357 4.59 -2.34 -18.11
N ARG A 358 5.64 -1.59 -17.88
CA ARG A 358 5.86 -0.22 -18.38
C ARG A 358 7.21 -0.11 -19.09
N TYR A 359 7.29 0.79 -20.06
CA TYR A 359 8.55 1.14 -20.69
C TYR A 359 9.40 2.04 -19.79
N TRP A 360 8.79 3.15 -19.26
CA TRP A 360 9.52 4.20 -18.57
C TRP A 360 9.75 3.89 -17.09
N GLY A 361 10.94 3.40 -16.81
CA GLY A 361 11.40 3.01 -15.47
C GLY A 361 12.75 2.29 -15.52
N CYS A 362 13.24 1.83 -14.39
CA CYS A 362 14.47 1.05 -14.29
C CYS A 362 14.24 -0.38 -14.82
N PRO A 363 14.90 -0.83 -15.90
CA PRO A 363 14.78 -2.22 -16.38
C PRO A 363 15.31 -3.21 -15.35
N ILE A 364 14.60 -4.30 -15.13
CA ILE A 364 15.04 -5.37 -14.23
C ILE A 364 16.18 -6.14 -14.91
N PRO A 365 17.39 -6.23 -14.30
CA PRO A 365 18.59 -6.74 -14.95
C PRO A 365 18.67 -8.27 -14.97
N ILE A 366 17.66 -8.92 -15.55
CA ILE A 366 17.53 -10.39 -15.60
C ILE A 366 17.40 -10.86 -17.05
N ILE A 367 17.92 -12.06 -17.31
CA ILE A 367 17.80 -12.79 -18.57
C ILE A 367 17.14 -14.12 -18.28
N HIS A 368 16.11 -14.45 -19.06
CA HIS A 368 15.42 -15.74 -19.04
C HIS A 368 15.99 -16.65 -20.11
N CYS A 369 16.60 -17.76 -19.71
CA CYS A 369 17.19 -18.75 -20.57
C CYS A 369 16.51 -20.10 -20.36
N ASP A 370 16.07 -20.76 -21.42
CA ASP A 370 15.39 -22.06 -21.34
C ASP A 370 16.25 -23.17 -20.68
N ASP A 371 17.57 -23.12 -20.87
CA ASP A 371 18.48 -24.10 -20.28
C ASP A 371 19.00 -23.71 -18.87
N CYS A 372 19.18 -22.41 -18.61
CA CYS A 372 19.82 -21.90 -17.39
C CYS A 372 18.84 -21.33 -16.39
N GLY A 373 17.57 -21.16 -16.78
CA GLY A 373 16.54 -20.50 -15.96
C GLY A 373 16.76 -18.99 -15.87
N ILE A 374 16.61 -18.45 -14.66
CA ILE A 374 16.81 -17.03 -14.34
C ILE A 374 18.31 -16.75 -14.25
N VAL A 375 18.83 -15.87 -15.09
CA VAL A 375 20.24 -15.51 -15.17
C VAL A 375 20.42 -14.02 -14.94
N PRO A 376 21.12 -13.59 -13.88
CA PRO A 376 21.48 -12.19 -13.68
C PRO A 376 22.35 -11.65 -14.82
N VAL A 377 22.10 -10.39 -15.21
CA VAL A 377 23.01 -9.66 -16.10
C VAL A 377 24.32 -9.46 -15.38
N PRO A 378 25.48 -9.72 -16.00
CA PRO A 378 26.77 -9.45 -15.38
C PRO A 378 26.90 -7.98 -14.95
N VAL A 379 27.45 -7.74 -13.76
CA VAL A 379 27.60 -6.37 -13.22
C VAL A 379 28.44 -5.47 -14.15
N SER A 380 29.38 -6.05 -14.90
CA SER A 380 30.16 -5.34 -15.92
C SER A 380 29.32 -4.78 -17.07
N ASP A 381 28.16 -5.36 -17.32
CA ASP A 381 27.30 -5.04 -18.45
C ASP A 381 26.13 -4.10 -18.05
N LEU A 382 26.11 -3.66 -16.78
CA LEU A 382 25.19 -2.64 -16.30
C LEU A 382 25.64 -1.22 -16.74
N PRO A 383 24.70 -0.35 -17.05
CA PRO A 383 23.25 -0.51 -16.96
C PRO A 383 22.64 -1.22 -18.17
N VAL A 384 21.60 -2.03 -17.94
CA VAL A 384 20.65 -2.41 -18.99
C VAL A 384 19.85 -1.18 -19.36
N LYS A 385 20.05 -0.63 -20.55
CA LYS A 385 19.39 0.61 -20.99
C LYS A 385 18.08 0.34 -21.71
N LEU A 386 17.12 1.26 -21.55
CA LEU A 386 15.92 1.28 -22.35
C LEU A 386 16.26 1.56 -23.83
N PRO A 387 15.51 0.98 -24.80
CA PRO A 387 15.67 1.31 -26.22
C PRO A 387 15.04 2.67 -26.51
N ASP A 388 15.68 3.48 -27.35
CA ASP A 388 15.16 4.80 -27.74
C ASP A 388 14.05 4.69 -28.81
N ASP A 389 14.00 3.58 -29.57
CA ASP A 389 13.10 3.32 -30.69
C ASP A 389 11.84 2.54 -30.27
N VAL A 390 11.28 2.89 -29.10
CA VAL A 390 10.05 2.25 -28.59
C VAL A 390 8.81 2.77 -29.31
N SER A 391 7.81 1.87 -29.53
CA SER A 391 6.48 2.22 -30.02
C SER A 391 5.43 1.93 -28.94
N PHE A 392 4.43 2.83 -28.86
CA PHE A 392 3.27 2.71 -27.99
C PHE A 392 1.97 2.38 -28.75
N ASP A 393 2.08 1.91 -30.00
CA ASP A 393 0.93 1.64 -30.89
C ASP A 393 0.11 0.41 -30.44
N LYS A 394 0.68 -0.43 -29.59
CA LYS A 394 0.06 -1.65 -29.10
C LYS A 394 -0.22 -1.57 -27.61
N PRO A 395 -1.39 -2.01 -27.13
CA PRO A 395 -1.66 -2.11 -25.71
C PRO A 395 -0.76 -3.14 -25.03
N GLY A 396 -0.45 -2.93 -23.76
CA GLY A 396 0.40 -3.80 -22.95
C GLY A 396 1.83 -3.29 -22.83
N ASN A 397 2.76 -4.17 -22.45
CA ASN A 397 4.16 -3.81 -22.17
C ASN A 397 4.94 -3.49 -23.46
N PRO A 398 5.37 -2.23 -23.67
CA PRO A 398 6.09 -1.85 -24.90
C PRO A 398 7.43 -2.58 -25.08
N LEU A 399 8.15 -2.91 -23.99
CA LEU A 399 9.40 -3.64 -24.04
C LEU A 399 9.21 -5.10 -24.50
N ALA A 400 8.11 -5.73 -24.11
CA ALA A 400 7.77 -7.08 -24.57
C ALA A 400 7.45 -7.12 -26.07
N HIS A 401 6.94 -6.01 -26.62
CA HIS A 401 6.62 -5.87 -28.04
C HIS A 401 7.80 -5.37 -28.88
N HIS A 402 8.90 -4.93 -28.24
CA HIS A 402 10.07 -4.44 -28.96
C HIS A 402 10.70 -5.55 -29.84
N PRO A 403 11.02 -5.25 -31.12
CA PRO A 403 11.40 -6.27 -32.09
C PRO A 403 12.73 -6.98 -31.78
N THR A 404 13.66 -6.31 -31.10
CA THR A 404 15.02 -6.83 -30.93
C THR A 404 15.58 -6.66 -29.51
N TRP A 405 15.15 -5.65 -28.75
CA TRP A 405 15.76 -5.30 -27.46
C TRP A 405 15.73 -6.43 -26.44
N LYS A 406 14.68 -7.22 -26.42
CA LYS A 406 14.54 -8.35 -25.49
C LYS A 406 15.40 -9.56 -25.84
N ASP A 407 15.80 -9.71 -27.11
CA ASP A 407 16.53 -10.88 -27.59
C ASP A 407 18.03 -10.71 -27.34
N VAL A 408 18.63 -11.64 -26.61
CA VAL A 408 20.04 -11.60 -26.19
C VAL A 408 20.62 -13.01 -26.14
N ASP A 409 21.93 -13.09 -26.09
CA ASP A 409 22.60 -14.34 -25.74
C ASP A 409 22.71 -14.50 -24.23
N CYS A 410 22.46 -15.71 -23.74
CA CYS A 410 22.61 -16.02 -22.32
C CYS A 410 24.10 -15.91 -21.91
N PRO A 411 24.44 -15.06 -20.90
CA PRO A 411 25.85 -14.90 -20.50
C PRO A 411 26.45 -16.17 -19.87
N LYS A 412 25.62 -17.14 -19.46
CA LYS A 412 26.05 -18.38 -18.82
C LYS A 412 26.34 -19.50 -19.84
N CYS A 413 25.54 -19.63 -20.87
CA CYS A 413 25.66 -20.75 -21.83
C CYS A 413 25.83 -20.32 -23.30
N GLY A 414 25.70 -19.04 -23.63
CA GLY A 414 25.83 -18.49 -24.98
C GLY A 414 24.67 -18.80 -25.94
N LYS A 415 23.58 -19.41 -25.46
CA LYS A 415 22.39 -19.69 -26.27
C LYS A 415 21.47 -18.48 -26.30
N ALA A 416 20.59 -18.42 -27.31
CA ALA A 416 19.53 -17.41 -27.40
C ALA A 416 18.67 -17.42 -26.12
N ALA A 417 18.38 -16.23 -25.61
CA ALA A 417 17.64 -15.98 -24.38
C ALA A 417 16.90 -14.67 -24.49
N GLN A 418 16.11 -14.34 -23.48
CA GLN A 418 15.33 -13.09 -23.46
C GLN A 418 15.60 -12.29 -22.19
N ARG A 419 15.71 -10.96 -22.32
CA ARG A 419 15.71 -10.05 -21.18
C ARG A 419 14.36 -10.07 -20.50
N GLU A 420 14.36 -9.81 -19.20
CA GLU A 420 13.16 -9.37 -18.49
C GLU A 420 12.63 -8.08 -19.15
N THR A 421 11.33 -8.01 -19.37
CA THR A 421 10.69 -6.87 -20.01
C THR A 421 9.96 -5.96 -19.05
N ASP A 422 9.81 -6.37 -17.78
CA ASP A 422 9.27 -5.53 -16.75
C ASP A 422 10.30 -4.51 -16.25
N THR A 423 9.83 -3.35 -15.84
CA THR A 423 10.60 -2.34 -15.12
C THR A 423 10.25 -2.35 -13.64
N LEU A 424 11.14 -1.81 -12.81
CA LEU A 424 10.88 -1.66 -11.38
C LEU A 424 9.81 -0.59 -11.12
N ASP A 425 9.06 -0.77 -10.04
CA ASP A 425 8.16 0.25 -9.49
C ASP A 425 8.94 1.53 -9.19
N THR A 426 8.39 2.67 -9.57
CA THR A 426 9.03 3.99 -9.37
C THR A 426 9.30 4.34 -7.90
N PHE A 427 8.66 3.65 -6.96
CA PHE A 427 9.02 3.76 -5.54
C PHE A 427 10.41 3.17 -5.23
N ASN A 428 10.94 2.29 -6.07
CA ASN A 428 12.34 1.84 -5.95
C ASN A 428 13.29 3.04 -6.12
N ASP A 429 13.08 3.84 -7.18
CA ASP A 429 13.90 5.05 -7.44
C ASP A 429 13.92 5.97 -6.22
N SER A 430 12.76 6.20 -5.61
CA SER A 430 12.62 7.13 -4.50
C SER A 430 13.03 6.54 -3.13
N SER A 431 13.24 5.23 -3.03
CA SER A 431 13.53 4.59 -1.74
C SER A 431 14.97 4.77 -1.25
N TRP A 432 15.88 5.27 -2.10
CA TRP A 432 17.29 5.44 -1.75
C TRP A 432 17.95 6.73 -2.28
N TYR A 433 17.23 7.59 -3.02
CA TYR A 433 17.79 8.80 -3.66
C TYR A 433 18.50 9.73 -2.66
N PHE A 434 18.05 9.80 -1.42
CA PHE A 434 18.69 10.57 -0.36
C PHE A 434 20.08 10.02 -0.01
N ALA A 435 20.28 8.70 -0.09
CA ALA A 435 21.61 8.10 0.04
C ALA A 435 22.49 8.43 -1.16
N ARG A 436 21.92 8.52 -2.37
CA ARG A 436 22.62 9.00 -3.57
C ARG A 436 23.08 10.44 -3.44
N PHE A 437 22.24 11.32 -2.87
CA PHE A 437 22.63 12.71 -2.57
C PHE A 437 23.77 12.79 -1.55
N ALA A 438 23.76 11.90 -0.56
CA ALA A 438 24.83 11.86 0.43
C ALA A 438 26.19 11.53 -0.22
N SER A 439 26.31 10.41 -0.88
CA SER A 439 27.37 10.04 -1.83
C SER A 439 27.16 8.63 -2.35
N VAL A 440 27.56 8.36 -3.61
CA VAL A 440 27.59 6.98 -4.14
C VAL A 440 28.98 6.36 -3.96
N ASP A 441 30.01 7.14 -4.14
CA ASP A 441 31.38 6.64 -4.28
C ASP A 441 32.20 6.72 -2.97
N ASP A 442 31.77 7.55 -2.01
CA ASP A 442 32.47 7.72 -0.74
C ASP A 442 31.62 7.23 0.46
N PRO A 443 31.94 6.05 1.02
CA PRO A 443 31.26 5.52 2.21
C PRO A 443 31.38 6.42 3.45
N ALA A 444 32.48 7.15 3.61
CA ALA A 444 32.65 8.04 4.75
C ALA A 444 31.76 9.28 4.63
N GLU A 445 31.58 9.82 3.43
CA GLU A 445 30.65 10.91 3.18
C GLU A 445 29.20 10.44 3.43
N ARG A 446 28.81 9.24 2.97
CA ARG A 446 27.50 8.66 3.29
C ARG A 446 27.28 8.50 4.78
N ALA A 447 28.24 7.95 5.51
CA ALA A 447 28.16 7.76 6.95
C ALA A 447 28.04 9.09 7.72
N TYR A 448 28.60 10.18 7.17
CA TYR A 448 28.46 11.52 7.76
C TYR A 448 27.06 12.12 7.57
N TRP A 449 26.46 11.96 6.36
CA TRP A 449 25.18 12.58 6.01
C TRP A 449 23.95 11.75 6.37
N LEU A 450 24.11 10.45 6.63
CA LEU A 450 23.02 9.56 7.02
C LEU A 450 23.07 9.21 8.51
N PRO A 451 21.90 9.08 9.18
CA PRO A 451 20.56 9.36 8.66
C PRO A 451 20.34 10.84 8.36
N VAL A 452 19.43 11.15 7.44
CA VAL A 452 19.03 12.54 7.14
C VAL A 452 18.47 13.18 8.43
N ASP A 453 19.01 14.34 8.84
CA ASP A 453 18.65 14.98 10.11
C ASP A 453 17.19 15.39 10.20
N GLN A 454 16.65 15.95 9.11
CA GLN A 454 15.27 16.38 8.98
C GLN A 454 14.77 16.14 7.56
N TYR A 455 13.74 15.31 7.45
CA TYR A 455 13.07 14.99 6.20
C TYR A 455 11.69 15.68 6.17
N VAL A 456 11.35 16.29 5.04
CA VAL A 456 10.09 17.04 4.88
C VAL A 456 9.28 16.43 3.75
N GLY A 457 8.03 16.05 4.02
CA GLY A 457 7.18 15.45 3.00
C GLY A 457 5.72 15.32 3.45
N GLY A 458 4.81 15.01 2.54
CA GLY A 458 3.38 14.86 2.82
C GLY A 458 3.07 13.60 3.61
N VAL A 459 2.01 13.67 4.42
CA VAL A 459 1.53 12.54 5.25
C VAL A 459 1.02 11.36 4.40
N GLU A 460 0.65 11.60 3.16
CA GLU A 460 0.22 10.58 2.20
C GLU A 460 1.27 9.51 1.93
N HIS A 461 2.54 9.82 2.17
CA HIS A 461 3.66 8.90 2.00
C HIS A 461 3.94 8.01 3.22
N ALA A 462 3.14 8.13 4.29
CA ALA A 462 3.37 7.41 5.55
C ALA A 462 3.58 5.90 5.37
N VAL A 463 2.73 5.25 4.56
CA VAL A 463 2.77 3.80 4.29
C VAL A 463 3.26 3.45 2.88
N LEU A 464 3.68 4.45 2.11
CA LEU A 464 4.27 4.33 0.77
C LEU A 464 5.78 4.56 0.86
N HIS A 465 6.25 5.68 0.31
CA HIS A 465 7.65 6.04 0.24
C HIS A 465 8.39 5.92 1.59
N LEU A 466 7.80 6.41 2.69
CA LEU A 466 8.48 6.38 4.00
C LEU A 466 8.67 4.95 4.52
N LEU A 467 7.74 4.06 4.31
CA LEU A 467 7.87 2.65 4.68
C LEU A 467 8.89 1.94 3.78
N TYR A 468 8.79 2.16 2.46
CA TYR A 468 9.73 1.57 1.50
C TYR A 468 11.16 2.07 1.69
N ALA A 469 11.38 3.36 1.97
CA ALA A 469 12.71 3.90 2.27
C ALA A 469 13.32 3.25 3.51
N ARG A 470 12.53 3.00 4.57
CA ARG A 470 12.97 2.32 5.78
C ARG A 470 13.35 0.85 5.51
N PHE A 471 12.56 0.16 4.72
CA PHE A 471 12.88 -1.20 4.26
C PHE A 471 14.14 -1.22 3.40
N PHE A 472 14.22 -0.33 2.41
CA PHE A 472 15.30 -0.31 1.43
C PHE A 472 16.67 -0.05 2.09
N MET A 473 16.72 0.85 3.08
CA MET A 473 17.95 1.09 3.86
C MET A 473 18.40 -0.14 4.63
N ARG A 474 17.48 -0.95 5.16
CA ARG A 474 17.81 -2.23 5.81
C ARG A 474 18.34 -3.24 4.80
N ALA A 475 17.70 -3.37 3.67
CA ALA A 475 18.14 -4.24 2.60
C ALA A 475 19.54 -3.83 2.08
N MET A 476 19.78 -2.52 1.87
CA MET A 476 21.10 -1.99 1.49
C MET A 476 22.17 -2.27 2.56
N ARG A 477 21.84 -2.13 3.84
CA ARG A 477 22.74 -2.50 4.94
C ARG A 477 23.11 -3.98 4.90
N ASP A 478 22.14 -4.83 4.71
CA ASP A 478 22.31 -6.30 4.76
C ASP A 478 23.10 -6.84 3.56
N VAL A 479 23.13 -6.11 2.45
CA VAL A 479 24.00 -6.42 1.30
C VAL A 479 25.33 -5.63 1.31
N GLY A 480 25.55 -4.77 2.32
CA GLY A 480 26.81 -4.04 2.49
C GLY A 480 26.96 -2.78 1.63
N GLU A 481 25.86 -2.26 1.07
CA GLU A 481 25.86 -1.02 0.27
C GLU A 481 25.86 0.24 1.16
N VAL A 482 25.41 0.14 2.39
CA VAL A 482 25.39 1.25 3.35
C VAL A 482 25.77 0.77 4.75
N ASP A 483 26.55 1.58 5.46
CA ASP A 483 26.84 1.39 6.88
C ASP A 483 25.92 2.30 7.72
N LEU A 484 24.72 1.79 8.01
CA LEU A 484 23.72 2.47 8.82
C LEU A 484 23.09 1.48 9.81
N PRO A 485 23.70 1.29 10.99
CA PRO A 485 23.30 0.25 11.95
C PRO A 485 21.81 0.27 12.34
N SER A 486 21.22 1.47 12.49
CA SER A 486 19.79 1.61 12.79
C SER A 486 18.88 1.16 11.64
N GLY A 487 19.36 1.22 10.39
CA GLY A 487 18.52 1.03 9.21
C GLY A 487 17.47 2.12 9.01
N GLU A 488 17.50 3.23 9.78
CA GLU A 488 16.56 4.33 9.67
C GLU A 488 17.11 5.44 8.77
N PRO A 489 16.45 5.76 7.65
CA PRO A 489 16.95 6.77 6.71
C PRO A 489 16.84 8.20 7.23
N PHE A 490 15.85 8.49 8.07
CA PHE A 490 15.47 9.82 8.50
C PHE A 490 15.40 9.92 10.02
N ALA A 491 16.30 10.68 10.65
CA ALA A 491 16.31 10.90 12.09
C ALA A 491 15.08 11.70 12.56
N GLY A 492 14.65 12.68 11.76
CA GLY A 492 13.46 13.48 12.00
C GLY A 492 12.59 13.56 10.75
N LEU A 493 11.29 13.55 10.95
CA LEU A 493 10.28 13.73 9.90
C LEU A 493 9.39 14.91 10.24
N PHE A 494 9.15 15.76 9.25
CA PHE A 494 8.19 16.84 9.32
C PHE A 494 7.15 16.66 8.22
N THR A 495 5.87 16.56 8.60
CA THR A 495 4.78 16.48 7.64
C THR A 495 4.17 17.87 7.48
N GLN A 496 4.46 18.53 6.34
CA GLN A 496 3.87 19.84 6.04
C GLN A 496 2.40 19.71 5.63
N GLY A 497 1.66 20.79 5.90
CA GLY A 497 0.33 20.98 5.33
C GLY A 497 0.38 21.20 3.80
N MET A 498 -0.79 21.16 3.19
CA MET A 498 -0.93 21.34 1.76
C MET A 498 -1.18 22.82 1.44
N VAL A 499 -0.73 23.27 0.26
CA VAL A 499 -1.21 24.53 -0.28
C VAL A 499 -2.55 24.28 -0.97
N THR A 500 -3.58 24.98 -0.50
CA THR A 500 -4.95 24.83 -0.97
C THR A 500 -5.39 26.09 -1.71
N HIS A 501 -6.37 25.97 -2.59
CA HIS A 501 -6.99 27.06 -3.31
C HIS A 501 -8.45 26.72 -3.63
N GLU A 502 -9.25 27.75 -3.82
CA GLU A 502 -10.60 27.59 -4.36
C GLU A 502 -10.59 26.87 -5.70
N THR A 503 -11.66 26.14 -5.97
CA THR A 503 -11.89 25.48 -7.26
C THR A 503 -12.89 26.30 -8.06
N TYR A 504 -12.73 26.31 -9.38
CA TYR A 504 -13.56 27.08 -10.30
C TYR A 504 -14.17 26.20 -11.37
N LYS A 505 -15.48 26.32 -11.55
CA LYS A 505 -16.20 25.63 -12.63
C LYS A 505 -17.03 26.63 -13.43
N THR A 506 -17.02 26.43 -14.72
CA THR A 506 -17.95 27.11 -15.63
C THR A 506 -19.37 26.55 -15.46
N ASP A 507 -20.37 27.27 -15.98
CA ASP A 507 -21.78 26.86 -15.99
C ASP A 507 -22.04 25.54 -16.75
N ASP A 508 -21.14 25.16 -17.66
CA ASP A 508 -21.11 23.87 -18.36
C ASP A 508 -20.26 22.80 -17.65
N GLU A 509 -19.97 22.99 -16.34
CA GLU A 509 -19.29 22.05 -15.44
C GLU A 509 -17.82 21.75 -15.78
N ARG A 510 -17.16 22.56 -16.62
CA ARG A 510 -15.71 22.45 -16.88
C ARG A 510 -14.89 23.08 -15.77
N TRP A 511 -13.82 22.41 -15.34
CA TRP A 511 -12.81 23.02 -14.49
C TRP A 511 -11.98 24.03 -15.27
N ILE A 512 -11.74 25.21 -14.66
CA ILE A 512 -10.87 26.25 -15.21
C ILE A 512 -9.85 26.70 -14.16
N THR A 513 -8.76 27.29 -14.64
CA THR A 513 -7.71 27.79 -13.75
C THR A 513 -8.09 29.15 -13.12
N PRO A 514 -7.51 29.50 -11.94
CA PRO A 514 -7.70 30.83 -11.36
C PRO A 514 -7.33 31.98 -12.31
N ALA A 515 -6.34 31.77 -13.18
CA ALA A 515 -5.90 32.75 -14.16
C ALA A 515 -6.89 32.99 -15.31
N GLU A 516 -7.84 32.07 -15.53
CA GLU A 516 -8.89 32.16 -16.54
C GLU A 516 -10.17 32.81 -16.01
N VAL A 517 -10.20 33.24 -14.72
CA VAL A 517 -11.36 33.85 -14.07
C VAL A 517 -11.19 35.36 -14.01
N GLU A 518 -12.21 36.11 -14.38
CA GLU A 518 -12.30 37.55 -14.18
C GLU A 518 -13.58 37.96 -13.45
N ASP A 519 -13.47 39.03 -12.64
CA ASP A 519 -14.63 39.65 -11.98
C ASP A 519 -15.22 40.70 -12.91
N ARG A 520 -16.49 40.56 -13.24
CA ARG A 520 -17.29 41.51 -14.03
C ARG A 520 -18.53 41.93 -13.24
N GLU A 521 -19.17 43.02 -13.70
CA GLU A 521 -20.47 43.41 -13.17
C GLU A 521 -21.47 42.24 -13.33
N GLY A 522 -21.89 41.64 -12.20
CA GLY A 522 -22.79 40.48 -12.15
C GLY A 522 -22.15 39.16 -11.71
N GLY A 523 -20.82 39.10 -11.42
CA GLY A 523 -20.14 37.93 -10.87
C GLY A 523 -18.85 37.55 -11.58
N LEU A 524 -18.41 36.31 -11.32
CA LEU A 524 -17.20 35.75 -11.93
C LEU A 524 -17.53 35.10 -13.29
N PHE A 525 -16.66 35.33 -14.28
CA PHE A 525 -16.78 34.79 -15.61
C PHE A 525 -15.45 34.25 -16.12
N GLU A 526 -15.52 33.33 -17.07
CA GLU A 526 -14.34 32.87 -17.82
C GLU A 526 -13.90 33.99 -18.77
N ILE A 527 -12.61 34.34 -18.75
CA ILE A 527 -12.05 35.46 -19.52
C ILE A 527 -12.39 35.30 -21.00
N GLY A 528 -12.94 36.38 -21.58
CA GLY A 528 -13.27 36.44 -23.01
C GLY A 528 -14.50 35.62 -23.43
N THR A 529 -15.24 35.04 -22.49
CA THR A 529 -16.44 34.24 -22.77
C THR A 529 -17.65 34.74 -21.98
N PRO A 530 -18.89 34.34 -22.33
CA PRO A 530 -20.08 34.61 -21.54
C PRO A 530 -20.32 33.62 -20.38
N HIS A 531 -19.46 32.59 -20.21
CA HIS A 531 -19.67 31.54 -19.23
C HIS A 531 -19.48 32.06 -17.81
N ALA A 532 -20.52 31.95 -16.99
CA ALA A 532 -20.46 32.27 -15.57
C ALA A 532 -19.64 31.22 -14.84
N VAL A 533 -18.88 31.68 -13.85
CA VAL A 533 -18.00 30.80 -13.03
C VAL A 533 -18.58 30.63 -11.65
N LYS A 534 -18.68 29.40 -11.19
CA LYS A 534 -19.03 29.03 -9.82
C LYS A 534 -17.76 28.77 -9.03
N VAL A 535 -17.63 29.42 -7.88
CA VAL A 535 -16.59 29.11 -6.89
C VAL A 535 -17.01 27.85 -6.14
N GLY A 536 -16.13 26.87 -6.12
CA GLY A 536 -16.32 25.62 -5.39
C GLY A 536 -15.56 25.59 -4.05
N ALA A 537 -15.36 24.41 -3.52
CA ALA A 537 -14.66 24.24 -2.25
C ALA A 537 -13.16 24.59 -2.35
N ILE A 538 -12.59 25.02 -1.22
CA ILE A 538 -11.15 25.16 -1.04
C ILE A 538 -10.58 23.75 -0.88
N GLU A 539 -9.70 23.37 -1.78
CA GLU A 539 -9.14 22.02 -1.85
C GLU A 539 -7.64 22.07 -2.16
N LYS A 540 -6.95 20.95 -1.92
CA LYS A 540 -5.57 20.76 -2.33
C LYS A 540 -5.41 21.14 -3.81
N MET A 541 -4.39 21.94 -4.13
CA MET A 541 -4.08 22.27 -5.53
C MET A 541 -3.78 21.01 -6.33
N SER A 542 -4.47 20.85 -7.47
CA SER A 542 -4.30 19.70 -8.37
C SER A 542 -4.50 20.08 -9.82
N LYS A 543 -3.75 19.42 -10.70
CA LYS A 543 -3.88 19.60 -12.16
C LYS A 543 -5.25 19.17 -12.68
N SER A 544 -5.84 18.13 -12.08
CA SER A 544 -7.16 17.60 -12.48
C SER A 544 -8.31 18.57 -12.19
N LYS A 545 -8.22 19.34 -11.10
CA LYS A 545 -9.20 20.37 -10.75
C LYS A 545 -8.81 21.76 -11.23
N LYS A 546 -7.66 21.90 -11.86
CA LYS A 546 -7.09 23.15 -12.40
C LYS A 546 -7.02 24.31 -11.39
N ASN A 547 -7.00 24.03 -10.09
CA ASN A 547 -6.91 25.06 -9.05
C ASN A 547 -5.46 25.35 -8.62
N VAL A 548 -4.51 25.14 -9.51
CA VAL A 548 -3.08 25.41 -9.29
C VAL A 548 -2.79 26.88 -9.62
N VAL A 549 -2.08 27.55 -8.72
CA VAL A 549 -1.51 28.89 -8.97
C VAL A 549 -0.06 28.72 -9.42
N ASP A 550 0.27 29.27 -10.58
CA ASP A 550 1.60 29.14 -11.17
C ASP A 550 2.66 29.92 -10.37
N PRO A 551 3.77 29.28 -9.93
CA PRO A 551 4.85 29.94 -9.22
C PRO A 551 5.46 31.13 -9.98
N ASP A 552 5.59 31.04 -11.30
CA ASP A 552 6.15 32.11 -12.11
C ASP A 552 5.28 33.38 -12.07
N SER A 553 3.94 33.21 -12.06
CA SER A 553 3.01 34.33 -11.93
C SER A 553 3.09 34.99 -10.54
N ILE A 554 3.26 34.19 -9.49
CA ILE A 554 3.44 34.68 -8.12
C ILE A 554 4.74 35.45 -8.00
N ILE A 555 5.85 34.89 -8.48
CA ILE A 555 7.17 35.48 -8.37
C ILE A 555 7.28 36.75 -9.19
N SER A 556 6.72 36.77 -10.41
CA SER A 556 6.71 37.97 -11.25
C SER A 556 5.87 39.11 -10.67
N THR A 557 4.79 38.79 -9.97
CA THR A 557 3.86 39.78 -9.40
C THR A 557 4.35 40.29 -8.02
N PHE A 558 4.76 39.38 -7.14
CA PHE A 558 5.03 39.69 -5.74
C PHE A 558 6.50 39.56 -5.33
N GLY A 559 7.31 38.89 -6.15
CA GLY A 559 8.70 38.55 -5.82
C GLY A 559 8.85 37.28 -4.97
N ALA A 560 10.02 36.62 -5.08
CA ALA A 560 10.31 35.37 -4.39
C ALA A 560 10.28 35.49 -2.85
N ASP A 561 10.78 36.62 -2.30
CA ASP A 561 10.78 36.87 -0.86
C ASP A 561 9.37 36.94 -0.29
N THR A 562 8.45 37.58 -1.00
CA THR A 562 7.05 37.66 -0.62
C THR A 562 6.39 36.30 -0.61
N ALA A 563 6.61 35.50 -1.67
CA ALA A 563 6.06 34.15 -1.77
C ALA A 563 6.54 33.26 -0.60
N ARG A 564 7.87 33.26 -0.34
CA ARG A 564 8.46 32.49 0.77
C ARG A 564 7.93 32.94 2.12
N TRP A 565 7.87 34.27 2.34
CA TRP A 565 7.37 34.83 3.59
C TRP A 565 5.91 34.46 3.84
N PHE A 566 5.06 34.58 2.82
CA PHE A 566 3.64 34.23 2.91
C PHE A 566 3.48 32.76 3.34
N VAL A 567 4.06 31.83 2.60
CA VAL A 567 3.91 30.38 2.87
C VAL A 567 4.38 29.99 4.27
N LEU A 568 5.45 30.65 4.79
CA LEU A 568 6.03 30.32 6.09
C LEU A 568 5.41 31.06 7.27
N SER A 569 4.66 32.16 7.04
CA SER A 569 4.15 33.01 8.10
C SER A 569 2.61 33.02 8.24
N ASP A 570 1.89 32.57 7.25
CA ASP A 570 0.43 32.60 7.25
C ASP A 570 -0.15 31.60 8.24
N SER A 571 0.33 30.39 8.24
CA SER A 571 -0.12 29.30 9.11
C SER A 571 1.07 28.51 9.66
N PRO A 572 0.93 27.79 10.79
CA PRO A 572 1.91 26.80 11.18
C PRO A 572 2.15 25.80 10.01
N PRO A 573 3.41 25.48 9.71
CA PRO A 573 3.73 24.68 8.52
C PRO A 573 3.11 23.27 8.50
N GLU A 574 2.61 22.77 9.64
CA GLU A 574 1.88 21.50 9.76
C GLU A 574 0.42 21.59 9.29
N ARG A 575 -0.08 22.82 9.11
CA ARG A 575 -1.46 23.06 8.66
C ARG A 575 -1.49 23.44 7.20
N ASP A 576 -2.64 23.18 6.59
CA ASP A 576 -2.89 23.64 5.22
C ASP A 576 -2.84 25.18 5.16
N VAL A 577 -2.24 25.68 4.08
CA VAL A 577 -2.14 27.11 3.76
C VAL A 577 -3.06 27.38 2.59
N GLU A 578 -4.05 28.24 2.78
CA GLU A 578 -4.87 28.72 1.68
C GLU A 578 -4.14 29.84 0.94
N TRP A 579 -3.84 29.62 -0.33
CA TRP A 579 -3.29 30.67 -1.17
C TRP A 579 -4.36 31.72 -1.47
N THR A 580 -4.14 32.95 -1.00
CA THR A 580 -5.00 34.10 -1.28
C THR A 580 -4.18 35.28 -1.79
N GLN A 581 -4.70 36.00 -2.78
CA GLN A 581 -4.02 37.20 -3.31
C GLN A 581 -3.84 38.26 -2.23
N SER A 582 -4.85 38.48 -1.40
CA SER A 582 -4.81 39.45 -0.30
C SER A 582 -3.74 39.13 0.75
N GLY A 583 -3.53 37.86 1.05
CA GLY A 583 -2.48 37.37 1.92
C GLY A 583 -1.09 37.64 1.35
N ALA A 584 -0.89 37.34 0.06
CA ALA A 584 0.37 37.62 -0.65
C ALA A 584 0.66 39.13 -0.68
N GLU A 585 -0.33 39.96 -0.96
CA GLU A 585 -0.18 41.43 -0.90
C GLU A 585 0.19 41.93 0.52
N GLY A 586 -0.42 41.33 1.57
CA GLY A 586 -0.08 41.62 2.96
C GLY A 586 1.37 41.30 3.29
N ALA A 587 1.83 40.12 2.87
CA ALA A 587 3.22 39.68 3.00
C ALA A 587 4.19 40.62 2.23
N GLY A 588 3.83 41.01 1.00
CA GLY A 588 4.62 41.97 0.20
C GLY A 588 4.76 43.33 0.88
N ARG A 589 3.67 43.86 1.43
CA ARG A 589 3.74 45.12 2.22
C ARG A 589 4.65 44.99 3.44
N PHE A 590 4.67 43.84 4.10
CA PHE A 590 5.58 43.60 5.21
C PHE A 590 7.03 43.59 4.76
N VAL A 591 7.37 42.86 3.71
CA VAL A 591 8.73 42.77 3.15
C VAL A 591 9.23 44.17 2.74
N GLN A 592 8.40 44.97 2.05
CA GLN A 592 8.75 46.35 1.66
C GLN A 592 9.00 47.27 2.86
N ARG A 593 8.19 47.18 3.92
CA ARG A 593 8.40 47.94 5.14
C ARG A 593 9.71 47.56 5.82
N ALA A 594 9.96 46.26 5.97
CA ALA A 594 11.20 45.76 6.55
C ALA A 594 12.44 46.27 5.78
N TRP A 595 12.39 46.21 4.45
CA TRP A 595 13.43 46.73 3.56
C TRP A 595 13.64 48.25 3.74
N SER A 596 12.52 49.00 3.80
CA SER A 596 12.59 50.46 3.99
C SER A 596 13.20 50.86 5.34
N VAL A 597 12.85 50.15 6.42
CA VAL A 597 13.45 50.38 7.74
C VAL A 597 14.94 50.05 7.73
N PHE A 598 15.34 48.95 7.13
CA PHE A 598 16.73 48.55 7.05
C PHE A 598 17.59 49.57 6.27
N ASN A 599 17.10 50.11 5.17
CA ASN A 599 17.79 51.10 4.38
C ASN A 599 17.80 52.50 5.00
N ALA A 600 17.00 52.77 6.01
CA ALA A 600 16.97 54.04 6.74
C ALA A 600 17.91 54.06 7.97
N LEU A 601 18.44 52.90 8.35
CA LEU A 601 19.48 52.74 9.38
C LEU A 601 20.89 52.88 8.82
#